data_b48797868cc383e69dcb1ca78c97f73e
#
_entry.id   b48797868cc383e69dcb1ca78c97f73e
#
_cell.length_a   1.000
_cell.length_b   1.000
_cell.length_c   1.000
_cell.angle_alpha   90.00
_cell.angle_beta   90.00
_cell.angle_gamma   90.00
#
_symmetry.space_group_name_H-M   'P 1'
#
loop_
_entity.id
_entity.type
_entity.pdbx_description
1 polymer ?
#
loop_
_entity_poly.entity_id
_entity_poly.type
_entity_poly.pdbx_seq_one_letter_code
_entity_poly.pdbx_strand_id
1 'polypeptide(L)'
;MSAPDLHEPLKFAYWVPNVSGGLVTSDIEQRTDWGYEYNKQLAILAENNGFEYALTQVRYTASYGASYQHESTGFSLALLLATQCLKVIAAIHPGLWHPGVLAKFVASADVISGGRAAINVVSGWFKDEFTKLGEPWLEHDERYRRTEEFITAVRELWTNDHAEFGGDFYRIHDFDIKPKPEVSPGRPHPEIFQGGNSTAARKVAGRVSDWYFSNGKDYDGFTEQVEDVRAIANGRTVRFGLNGFVIARESAAEAEAVLREIIEKANRPAVEGFRSAVAQAGKSTADNKGMWADSEFKDLVQYNDGFRTQLIGTPEQIADRAIEYKKRGANLLLLGFLHYLEDVEHFGKNVLPVIREKERELAKGKGIPEPVSSASAPPRRAGSRRLLPSRFSCGPGAARKSLSPEAGAIPRA
;
A
#
# COMPACT_ATOMS: atom_id res chain seq x y z
N MET A 1 -21.84 0.32 -16.36
CA MET A 1 -20.53 0.56 -15.71
C MET A 1 -20.73 1.69 -14.70
N SER A 2 -20.45 1.48 -13.42
CA SER A 2 -20.50 2.57 -12.43
C SER A 2 -19.38 3.57 -12.73
N ALA A 3 -19.73 4.85 -12.82
CA ALA A 3 -18.75 5.91 -13.00
C ALA A 3 -17.72 5.90 -11.85
N PRO A 4 -16.48 6.40 -12.07
CA PRO A 4 -15.52 6.58 -10.99
C PRO A 4 -16.13 7.42 -9.88
N ASP A 5 -15.94 7.00 -8.63
CA ASP A 5 -16.37 7.81 -7.49
C ASP A 5 -15.44 9.02 -7.34
N LEU A 6 -15.90 10.15 -7.86
CA LEU A 6 -15.17 11.42 -7.80
C LEU A 6 -15.44 12.17 -6.49
N HIS A 7 -16.36 11.69 -5.65
CA HIS A 7 -16.73 12.33 -4.38
C HIS A 7 -15.70 12.08 -3.27
N GLU A 8 -15.11 10.86 -3.21
CA GLU A 8 -14.06 10.60 -2.24
C GLU A 8 -12.75 11.28 -2.67
N PRO A 9 -12.04 11.98 -1.77
CA PRO A 9 -10.70 12.47 -2.06
C PRO A 9 -9.75 11.31 -2.39
N LEU A 10 -8.82 11.56 -3.32
CA LEU A 10 -7.74 10.62 -3.64
C LEU A 10 -6.90 10.37 -2.39
N LYS A 11 -6.70 9.11 -2.03
CA LYS A 11 -5.89 8.71 -0.89
C LYS A 11 -4.43 8.56 -1.29
N PHE A 12 -3.54 8.73 -0.30
CA PHE A 12 -2.11 8.59 -0.51
C PHE A 12 -1.54 7.55 0.43
N ALA A 13 -0.76 6.66 -0.14
CA ALA A 13 0.06 5.69 0.56
C ALA A 13 1.52 5.90 0.20
N TYR A 14 2.45 5.48 1.04
CA TYR A 14 3.85 5.40 0.67
C TYR A 14 4.39 3.98 0.86
N TRP A 15 5.38 3.60 0.03
CA TRP A 15 6.15 2.40 0.23
C TRP A 15 7.07 2.57 1.42
N VAL A 16 6.93 1.72 2.42
CA VAL A 16 7.83 1.71 3.57
C VAL A 16 9.19 1.18 3.13
N PRO A 17 10.28 1.94 3.32
CA PRO A 17 11.62 1.45 3.05
C PRO A 17 12.11 0.51 4.18
N ASN A 18 11.39 -0.61 4.41
CA ASN A 18 11.81 -1.66 5.35
C ASN A 18 12.84 -2.62 4.74
N VAL A 19 13.50 -2.16 3.69
CA VAL A 19 14.52 -2.86 2.91
C VAL A 19 15.71 -1.94 2.67
N SER A 20 16.93 -2.46 2.74
CA SER A 20 18.14 -1.70 2.43
C SER A 20 18.25 -1.41 0.92
N GLY A 21 18.95 -0.33 0.56
CA GLY A 21 19.16 0.05 -0.85
C GLY A 21 18.09 0.95 -1.45
N GLY A 22 17.11 1.40 -0.66
CA GLY A 22 16.08 2.34 -1.11
C GLY A 22 15.04 1.71 -2.04
N LEU A 23 14.36 2.52 -2.85
CA LEU A 23 13.28 2.08 -3.75
C LEU A 23 13.66 2.08 -5.24
N VAL A 24 14.85 2.50 -5.58
CA VAL A 24 15.39 2.40 -6.94
C VAL A 24 16.67 1.58 -6.93
N THR A 25 16.81 0.69 -7.90
CA THR A 25 18.00 -0.15 -8.08
C THR A 25 19.08 0.65 -8.81
N SER A 26 19.65 1.63 -8.12
CA SER A 26 20.59 2.60 -8.64
C SER A 26 21.64 2.95 -7.61
N ASP A 27 22.86 3.25 -8.08
CA ASP A 27 23.97 3.72 -7.24
C ASP A 27 23.91 5.25 -6.98
N ILE A 28 22.77 5.89 -7.33
CA ILE A 28 22.49 7.26 -6.93
C ILE A 28 22.36 7.36 -5.41
N GLU A 29 22.73 8.48 -4.83
CA GLU A 29 22.48 8.71 -3.41
C GLU A 29 20.98 8.61 -3.11
N GLN A 30 20.61 7.74 -2.18
CA GLN A 30 19.26 7.61 -1.66
C GLN A 30 19.34 7.83 -0.15
N ARG A 31 18.89 9.00 0.33
CA ARG A 31 18.85 9.31 1.76
C ARG A 31 17.66 8.60 2.42
N THR A 32 17.77 7.27 2.48
CA THR A 32 16.81 6.36 3.12
C THR A 32 17.56 5.39 4.02
N ASP A 33 16.87 4.92 5.07
CA ASP A 33 17.37 3.87 5.94
C ASP A 33 16.28 2.84 6.18
N TRP A 34 16.67 1.57 6.24
CA TRP A 34 15.75 0.45 6.45
C TRP A 34 15.42 0.19 7.92
N GLY A 35 16.17 0.83 8.84
CA GLY A 35 16.03 0.66 10.28
C GLY A 35 14.72 1.22 10.84
N TYR A 36 14.36 0.73 12.02
CA TYR A 36 13.09 1.07 12.66
C TYR A 36 12.98 2.56 13.01
N GLU A 37 14.02 3.17 13.60
CA GLU A 37 13.94 4.57 14.06
C GLU A 37 13.73 5.54 12.88
N TYR A 38 14.39 5.29 11.74
CA TYR A 38 14.16 6.06 10.52
C TYR A 38 12.72 5.91 10.02
N ASN A 39 12.23 4.67 9.91
CA ASN A 39 10.87 4.39 9.42
C ASN A 39 9.78 4.88 10.38
N LYS A 40 10.04 4.90 11.68
CA LYS A 40 9.17 5.52 12.68
C LYS A 40 9.05 7.04 12.47
N GLN A 41 10.18 7.73 12.26
CA GLN A 41 10.17 9.16 11.94
C GLN A 41 9.42 9.42 10.64
N LEU A 42 9.68 8.62 9.62
CA LEU A 42 9.01 8.72 8.33
C LEU A 42 7.50 8.50 8.45
N ALA A 43 7.05 7.50 9.21
CA ALA A 43 5.63 7.21 9.41
C ALA A 43 4.90 8.38 10.09
N ILE A 44 5.49 8.96 11.13
CA ILE A 44 4.96 10.15 11.81
C ILE A 44 4.95 11.35 10.86
N LEU A 45 6.02 11.55 10.09
CA LEU A 45 6.11 12.62 9.10
C LEU A 45 5.05 12.47 8.01
N ALA A 46 4.89 11.27 7.45
CA ALA A 46 3.89 10.98 6.42
C ALA A 46 2.46 11.21 6.93
N GLU A 47 2.14 10.72 8.14
CA GLU A 47 0.85 10.98 8.80
C GLU A 47 0.57 12.48 8.91
N ASN A 48 1.55 13.28 9.34
CA ASN A 48 1.43 14.74 9.49
C ASN A 48 1.36 15.48 8.14
N ASN A 49 1.79 14.85 7.06
CA ASN A 49 1.77 15.39 5.70
C ASN A 49 0.64 14.82 4.84
N GLY A 50 -0.38 14.22 5.44
CA GLY A 50 -1.62 13.84 4.78
C GLY A 50 -1.61 12.49 4.06
N PHE A 51 -0.66 11.61 4.38
CA PHE A 51 -0.71 10.22 3.96
C PHE A 51 -1.64 9.42 4.87
N GLU A 52 -2.55 8.66 4.28
CA GLU A 52 -3.49 7.82 5.01
C GLU A 52 -3.01 6.38 5.19
N TYR A 53 -2.08 5.93 4.34
CA TYR A 53 -1.56 4.56 4.37
C TYR A 53 -0.05 4.48 4.24
N ALA A 54 0.51 3.40 4.82
CA ALA A 54 1.86 2.94 4.58
C ALA A 54 1.81 1.46 4.17
N LEU A 55 2.60 1.04 3.19
CA LEU A 55 2.69 -0.35 2.75
C LEU A 55 4.09 -0.90 3.00
N THR A 56 4.21 -1.91 3.86
CA THR A 56 5.48 -2.62 4.07
C THR A 56 5.71 -3.66 2.96
N GLN A 57 6.97 -3.79 2.56
CA GLN A 57 7.37 -4.77 1.54
C GLN A 57 7.55 -6.15 2.17
N VAL A 58 7.15 -7.21 1.45
CA VAL A 58 7.35 -8.59 1.87
C VAL A 58 8.49 -9.23 1.11
N ARG A 59 9.46 -9.75 1.86
CA ARG A 59 10.55 -10.63 1.48
C ARG A 59 11.02 -11.37 2.71
N TYR A 60 11.38 -12.62 2.56
CA TYR A 60 12.02 -13.43 3.61
C TYR A 60 13.52 -13.52 3.40
N THR A 61 14.00 -13.13 2.23
CA THR A 61 15.43 -12.98 1.93
C THR A 61 15.66 -11.70 1.12
N ALA A 62 16.68 -10.94 1.48
CA ALA A 62 17.08 -9.77 0.71
C ALA A 62 17.67 -10.17 -0.64
N SER A 63 17.45 -9.37 -1.68
CA SER A 63 17.90 -9.66 -3.04
C SER A 63 17.95 -8.40 -3.92
N TYR A 64 18.59 -8.50 -5.07
CA TYR A 64 18.59 -7.47 -6.13
C TYR A 64 19.01 -6.07 -5.64
N GLY A 65 20.19 -5.98 -5.04
CA GLY A 65 20.75 -4.74 -4.52
C GLY A 65 20.42 -4.45 -3.05
N ALA A 66 19.54 -5.24 -2.42
CA ALA A 66 19.28 -5.17 -1.00
C ALA A 66 20.11 -6.22 -0.22
N SER A 67 20.59 -5.87 0.97
CA SER A 67 21.32 -6.76 1.89
C SER A 67 20.48 -7.14 3.10
N TYR A 68 19.54 -6.31 3.48
CA TYR A 68 18.69 -6.48 4.67
C TYR A 68 17.24 -6.13 4.37
N GLN A 69 16.31 -6.87 4.95
CA GLN A 69 14.89 -6.55 4.93
C GLN A 69 14.21 -7.04 6.20
N HIS A 70 13.39 -6.20 6.79
CA HIS A 70 12.52 -6.59 7.90
C HIS A 70 11.32 -7.39 7.43
N GLU A 71 10.88 -8.33 8.27
CA GLU A 71 9.61 -9.02 8.09
C GLU A 71 8.45 -8.02 8.15
N SER A 72 7.51 -8.15 7.23
CA SER A 72 6.48 -7.13 6.98
C SER A 72 5.45 -6.98 8.10
N THR A 73 4.99 -8.09 8.70
CA THR A 73 3.88 -8.06 9.67
C THR A 73 4.32 -7.49 11.01
N GLY A 74 5.46 -7.92 11.52
CA GLY A 74 6.08 -7.39 12.73
C GLY A 74 6.46 -5.92 12.59
N PHE A 75 7.03 -5.56 11.43
CA PHE A 75 7.39 -4.16 11.16
C PHE A 75 6.17 -3.26 11.03
N SER A 76 5.08 -3.76 10.40
CA SER A 76 3.81 -3.04 10.32
C SER A 76 3.20 -2.78 11.69
N LEU A 77 3.23 -3.76 12.59
CA LEU A 77 2.76 -3.57 13.98
C LEU A 77 3.57 -2.48 14.69
N ALA A 78 4.90 -2.46 14.51
CA ALA A 78 5.75 -1.42 15.10
C ALA A 78 5.38 -0.01 14.58
N LEU A 79 5.09 0.16 13.29
CA LEU A 79 4.64 1.43 12.71
C LEU A 79 3.23 1.82 13.18
N LEU A 80 2.31 0.86 13.32
CA LEU A 80 0.97 1.10 13.88
C LEU A 80 1.06 1.65 15.32
N LEU A 81 2.01 1.15 16.13
CA LEU A 81 2.23 1.63 17.49
C LEU A 81 2.88 3.02 17.54
N ALA A 82 3.66 3.37 16.52
CA ALA A 82 4.34 4.66 16.42
C ALA A 82 3.43 5.81 15.95
N THR A 83 2.31 5.51 15.32
CA THR A 83 1.40 6.47 14.66
C THR A 83 0.03 6.51 15.33
N GLN A 84 -0.80 7.51 15.00
CA GLN A 84 -2.12 7.69 15.58
C GLN A 84 -3.27 7.43 14.60
N CYS A 85 -3.08 7.77 13.34
CA CYS A 85 -4.10 7.77 12.30
C CYS A 85 -3.70 6.95 11.07
N LEU A 86 -2.41 6.83 10.80
CA LEU A 86 -1.88 6.12 9.66
C LEU A 86 -2.31 4.65 9.68
N LYS A 87 -2.94 4.19 8.62
CA LYS A 87 -3.22 2.77 8.39
C LYS A 87 -1.96 2.10 7.83
N VAL A 88 -1.65 0.90 8.29
CA VAL A 88 -0.49 0.16 7.79
C VAL A 88 -0.93 -1.13 7.13
N ILE A 89 -0.51 -1.28 5.89
CA ILE A 89 -0.79 -2.44 5.04
C ILE A 89 0.41 -3.38 5.13
N ALA A 90 0.24 -4.53 5.76
CA ALA A 90 1.27 -5.57 5.78
C ALA A 90 1.19 -6.43 4.53
N ALA A 91 2.24 -6.46 3.71
CA ALA A 91 2.30 -7.38 2.59
C ALA A 91 2.62 -8.81 3.08
N ILE A 92 1.92 -9.81 2.55
CA ILE A 92 2.07 -11.21 2.96
C ILE A 92 2.02 -12.15 1.75
N HIS A 93 2.62 -13.34 1.90
CA HIS A 93 2.54 -14.42 0.92
C HIS A 93 1.64 -15.57 1.41
N PRO A 94 0.54 -15.87 0.69
CA PRO A 94 -0.25 -17.07 0.92
C PRO A 94 0.56 -18.31 0.90
N GLY A 95 0.90 -19.19 1.25
CA GLY A 95 1.81 -20.30 1.11
C GLY A 95 2.97 -20.28 2.11
N LEU A 96 3.29 -19.11 2.64
CA LEU A 96 4.23 -18.95 3.76
C LEU A 96 3.50 -18.62 5.05
N TRP A 97 2.18 -18.37 4.98
CA TRP A 97 1.30 -18.14 6.12
C TRP A 97 0.10 -19.09 6.09
N HIS A 98 -0.26 -19.64 7.23
CA HIS A 98 -1.57 -20.26 7.42
C HIS A 98 -2.62 -19.17 7.64
N PRO A 99 -3.80 -19.18 6.95
CA PRO A 99 -4.80 -18.13 7.07
C PRO A 99 -5.27 -17.89 8.50
N GLY A 100 -5.42 -18.94 9.33
CA GLY A 100 -5.82 -18.82 10.72
C GLY A 100 -4.79 -18.11 11.60
N VAL A 101 -3.49 -18.36 11.36
CA VAL A 101 -2.39 -17.69 12.08
C VAL A 101 -2.34 -16.21 11.71
N LEU A 102 -2.41 -15.90 10.41
CA LEU A 102 -2.44 -14.51 9.94
C LEU A 102 -3.69 -13.78 10.44
N ALA A 103 -4.87 -14.40 10.32
CA ALA A 103 -6.12 -13.78 10.78
C ALA A 103 -6.06 -13.41 12.27
N LYS A 104 -5.48 -14.28 13.11
CA LYS A 104 -5.28 -14.00 14.54
C LYS A 104 -4.29 -12.88 14.80
N PHE A 105 -3.16 -12.86 14.08
CA PHE A 105 -2.17 -11.80 14.19
C PHE A 105 -2.76 -10.43 13.81
N VAL A 106 -3.41 -10.36 12.65
CA VAL A 106 -3.98 -9.11 12.13
C VAL A 106 -5.12 -8.61 13.01
N ALA A 107 -5.99 -9.51 13.51
CA ALA A 107 -7.04 -9.13 14.47
C ALA A 107 -6.46 -8.49 15.73
N SER A 108 -5.36 -9.04 16.26
CA SER A 108 -4.67 -8.46 17.41
C SER A 108 -4.06 -7.08 17.07
N ALA A 109 -3.35 -6.98 15.97
CA ALA A 109 -2.76 -5.71 15.51
C ALA A 109 -3.84 -4.63 15.25
N ASP A 110 -4.98 -5.04 14.72
CA ASP A 110 -6.11 -4.17 14.43
C ASP A 110 -6.76 -3.61 15.71
N VAL A 111 -7.02 -4.46 16.69
CA VAL A 111 -7.55 -4.04 18.00
C VAL A 111 -6.57 -3.13 18.73
N ILE A 112 -5.28 -3.49 18.77
CA ILE A 112 -4.23 -2.69 19.42
C ILE A 112 -4.12 -1.30 18.77
N SER A 113 -4.26 -1.23 17.46
CA SER A 113 -4.15 0.03 16.71
C SER A 113 -5.47 0.81 16.57
N GLY A 114 -6.61 0.26 17.05
CA GLY A 114 -7.93 0.88 16.92
C GLY A 114 -8.46 0.88 15.49
N GLY A 115 -8.31 -0.23 14.77
CA GLY A 115 -8.90 -0.43 13.44
C GLY A 115 -8.05 0.07 12.28
N ARG A 116 -6.69 0.09 12.41
CA ARG A 116 -5.79 0.65 11.40
C ARG A 116 -4.95 -0.38 10.65
N ALA A 117 -5.07 -1.67 10.98
CA ALA A 117 -4.37 -2.72 10.27
C ALA A 117 -5.04 -3.07 8.94
N ALA A 118 -4.24 -3.35 7.92
CA ALA A 118 -4.68 -3.87 6.63
C ALA A 118 -3.64 -4.88 6.09
N ILE A 119 -4.01 -5.66 5.09
CA ILE A 119 -3.10 -6.61 4.46
C ILE A 119 -3.04 -6.42 2.95
N ASN A 120 -1.88 -6.68 2.35
CA ASN A 120 -1.71 -6.83 0.91
C ASN A 120 -1.29 -8.27 0.59
N VAL A 121 -2.17 -9.01 -0.06
CA VAL A 121 -1.95 -10.42 -0.36
C VAL A 121 -1.22 -10.57 -1.69
N VAL A 122 0.03 -11.02 -1.63
CA VAL A 122 0.93 -11.18 -2.78
C VAL A 122 1.05 -12.66 -3.11
N SER A 123 0.52 -13.10 -4.25
CA SER A 123 0.44 -14.53 -4.65
C SER A 123 1.81 -15.22 -4.81
N GLY A 124 2.88 -14.44 -4.88
CA GLY A 124 4.27 -14.89 -5.01
C GLY A 124 4.81 -14.73 -6.43
N TRP A 125 6.01 -14.20 -6.53
CA TRP A 125 6.74 -14.01 -7.79
C TRP A 125 8.23 -14.45 -7.69
N PHE A 126 8.76 -14.50 -6.48
CA PHE A 126 10.15 -14.91 -6.24
C PHE A 126 10.21 -16.37 -5.80
N LYS A 127 10.44 -17.26 -6.77
CA LYS A 127 10.43 -18.72 -6.58
C LYS A 127 11.35 -19.18 -5.45
N ASP A 128 12.55 -18.61 -5.37
CA ASP A 128 13.58 -19.04 -4.43
C ASP A 128 13.15 -18.90 -2.96
N GLU A 129 12.33 -17.91 -2.62
CA GLU A 129 11.83 -17.76 -1.25
C GLU A 129 10.99 -18.95 -0.81
N PHE A 130 10.13 -19.45 -1.70
CA PHE A 130 9.28 -20.60 -1.41
C PHE A 130 10.11 -21.89 -1.34
N THR A 131 10.86 -22.16 -2.38
CA THR A 131 11.58 -23.44 -2.49
C THR A 131 12.71 -23.60 -1.47
N LYS A 132 13.37 -22.52 -1.07
CA LYS A 132 14.41 -22.54 -0.02
C LYS A 132 13.83 -22.67 1.40
N LEU A 133 12.57 -22.32 1.59
CA LEU A 133 11.82 -22.56 2.84
C LEU A 133 11.13 -23.93 2.85
N GLY A 134 11.28 -24.73 1.79
CA GLY A 134 10.68 -26.06 1.68
C GLY A 134 9.24 -26.06 1.16
N GLU A 135 8.72 -24.90 0.75
CA GLU A 135 7.37 -24.80 0.21
C GLU A 135 7.32 -25.10 -1.29
N PRO A 136 6.27 -25.74 -1.78
CA PRO A 136 6.13 -26.04 -3.20
C PRO A 136 5.92 -24.74 -3.99
N TRP A 137 6.62 -24.64 -5.12
CA TRP A 137 6.34 -23.60 -6.09
C TRP A 137 5.22 -24.03 -7.02
N LEU A 138 4.03 -23.54 -6.77
CA LEU A 138 2.85 -23.81 -7.58
C LEU A 138 2.92 -23.10 -8.94
N GLU A 139 2.24 -23.64 -9.94
CA GLU A 139 2.01 -22.97 -11.21
C GLU A 139 1.29 -21.62 -10.98
N HIS A 140 1.42 -20.72 -11.95
CA HIS A 140 0.95 -19.34 -11.82
C HIS A 140 -0.53 -19.25 -11.38
N ASP A 141 -1.43 -19.91 -12.11
CA ASP A 141 -2.86 -19.81 -11.83
C ASP A 141 -3.25 -20.53 -10.53
N GLU A 142 -2.53 -21.60 -10.16
CA GLU A 142 -2.71 -22.28 -8.88
C GLU A 142 -2.30 -21.39 -7.70
N ARG A 143 -1.29 -20.53 -7.85
CA ARG A 143 -0.94 -19.54 -6.81
C ARG A 143 -2.10 -18.55 -6.59
N TYR A 144 -2.81 -18.15 -7.66
CA TYR A 144 -3.96 -17.27 -7.54
C TYR A 144 -5.20 -18.00 -6.99
N ARG A 145 -5.42 -19.27 -7.32
CA ARG A 145 -6.44 -20.10 -6.67
C ARG A 145 -6.20 -20.17 -5.16
N ARG A 146 -4.96 -20.46 -4.75
CA ARG A 146 -4.58 -20.45 -3.34
C ARG A 146 -4.80 -19.07 -2.69
N THR A 147 -4.53 -17.99 -3.40
CA THR A 147 -4.77 -16.63 -2.91
C THR A 147 -6.26 -16.36 -2.70
N GLU A 148 -7.13 -16.79 -3.61
CA GLU A 148 -8.59 -16.65 -3.47
C GLU A 148 -9.11 -17.40 -2.25
N GLU A 149 -8.69 -18.65 -2.04
CA GLU A 149 -9.05 -19.43 -0.85
C GLU A 149 -8.51 -18.78 0.43
N PHE A 150 -7.25 -18.31 0.41
CA PHE A 150 -6.64 -17.66 1.56
C PHE A 150 -7.40 -16.41 1.99
N ILE A 151 -7.74 -15.53 1.06
CA ILE A 151 -8.52 -14.31 1.35
C ILE A 151 -9.90 -14.66 1.89
N THR A 152 -10.55 -15.65 1.29
CA THR A 152 -11.89 -16.10 1.73
C THR A 152 -11.84 -16.68 3.13
N ALA A 153 -10.87 -17.55 3.42
CA ALA A 153 -10.69 -18.16 4.73
C ALA A 153 -10.36 -17.11 5.82
N VAL A 154 -9.49 -16.14 5.50
CA VAL A 154 -9.16 -15.04 6.42
C VAL A 154 -10.39 -14.19 6.74
N ARG A 155 -11.20 -13.85 5.73
CA ARG A 155 -12.42 -13.07 5.92
C ARG A 155 -13.44 -13.85 6.74
N GLU A 156 -13.63 -15.15 6.48
CA GLU A 156 -14.49 -16.03 7.25
C GLU A 156 -14.12 -16.00 8.75
N LEU A 157 -12.84 -16.15 9.06
CA LEU A 157 -12.31 -16.09 10.42
C LEU A 157 -12.52 -14.73 11.11
N TRP A 158 -12.48 -13.62 10.36
CA TRP A 158 -12.68 -12.29 10.93
C TRP A 158 -14.15 -11.96 11.23
N THR A 159 -15.06 -12.48 10.40
CA THR A 159 -16.47 -12.05 10.40
C THR A 159 -17.41 -13.01 11.10
N ASN A 160 -17.08 -14.29 11.17
CA ASN A 160 -17.95 -15.32 11.74
C ASN A 160 -17.36 -15.95 12.99
N ASP A 161 -18.22 -16.20 13.98
CA ASP A 161 -17.92 -17.10 15.09
C ASP A 161 -18.06 -18.55 14.59
N HIS A 162 -17.29 -19.47 15.17
CA HIS A 162 -17.28 -20.88 14.73
C HIS A 162 -17.03 -21.02 13.22
N ALA A 163 -15.98 -20.33 12.74
CA ALA A 163 -15.66 -20.25 11.32
C ALA A 163 -15.43 -21.64 10.72
N GLU A 164 -16.05 -21.88 9.58
CA GLU A 164 -15.92 -23.10 8.77
C GLU A 164 -15.43 -22.75 7.36
N PHE A 165 -14.37 -23.42 6.91
CA PHE A 165 -13.89 -23.26 5.54
C PHE A 165 -13.32 -24.59 5.03
N GLY A 166 -13.76 -25.01 3.85
CA GLY A 166 -13.28 -26.23 3.14
C GLY A 166 -12.86 -25.89 1.73
N GLY A 167 -11.56 -25.84 1.48
CA GLY A 167 -10.98 -25.63 0.14
C GLY A 167 -9.95 -26.72 -0.21
N ASP A 168 -9.29 -26.54 -1.35
CA ASP A 168 -8.24 -27.45 -1.81
C ASP A 168 -6.93 -27.21 -1.05
N PHE A 169 -6.67 -25.95 -0.67
CA PHE A 169 -5.43 -25.55 0.01
C PHE A 169 -5.58 -25.39 1.51
N TYR A 170 -6.75 -24.99 1.99
CA TYR A 170 -6.98 -24.70 3.41
C TYR A 170 -8.25 -25.33 3.92
N ARG A 171 -8.21 -25.80 5.18
CA ARG A 171 -9.38 -26.33 5.89
C ARG A 171 -9.40 -25.78 7.29
N ILE A 172 -10.57 -25.30 7.73
CA ILE A 172 -10.83 -24.71 9.04
C ILE A 172 -12.12 -25.32 9.56
N HIS A 173 -12.12 -25.78 10.79
CA HIS A 173 -13.27 -26.40 11.47
C HIS A 173 -13.51 -25.74 12.80
N ASP A 174 -14.70 -25.22 13.01
CA ASP A 174 -15.21 -24.68 14.28
C ASP A 174 -14.18 -23.78 14.97
N PHE A 175 -13.56 -22.88 14.20
CA PHE A 175 -12.45 -22.07 14.68
C PHE A 175 -12.89 -20.64 14.98
N ASP A 176 -12.87 -20.27 16.28
CA ASP A 176 -13.25 -18.94 16.73
C ASP A 176 -12.04 -18.13 17.20
N ILE A 177 -11.68 -17.08 16.46
CA ILE A 177 -10.63 -16.16 16.90
C ILE A 177 -11.19 -15.09 17.81
N LYS A 178 -10.56 -14.88 18.97
CA LYS A 178 -10.84 -13.79 19.91
C LYS A 178 -9.50 -13.09 20.28
N PRO A 179 -9.41 -11.73 20.16
CA PRO A 179 -10.45 -10.82 19.68
C PRO A 179 -10.73 -10.97 18.20
N LYS A 180 -11.90 -10.53 17.78
CA LYS A 180 -12.20 -10.20 16.39
C LYS A 180 -11.58 -8.83 16.06
N PRO A 181 -11.34 -8.50 14.78
CA PRO A 181 -10.95 -7.16 14.39
C PRO A 181 -11.97 -6.10 14.76
N GLU A 182 -11.54 -4.84 14.84
CA GLU A 182 -12.42 -3.70 15.03
C GLU A 182 -13.34 -3.50 13.82
N VAL A 183 -14.64 -3.33 14.07
CA VAL A 183 -15.67 -3.10 13.04
C VAL A 183 -16.18 -1.66 13.13
N SER A 184 -16.35 -1.01 11.99
CA SER A 184 -16.95 0.32 11.90
C SER A 184 -17.81 0.44 10.63
N PRO A 185 -18.68 1.45 10.51
CA PRO A 185 -19.46 1.68 9.30
C PRO A 185 -18.54 1.73 8.06
N GLY A 186 -18.84 0.89 7.07
CA GLY A 186 -18.04 0.77 5.84
C GLY A 186 -16.73 -0.04 5.98
N ARG A 187 -16.43 -0.58 7.18
CA ARG A 187 -15.26 -1.43 7.45
C ARG A 187 -15.69 -2.65 8.28
N PRO A 188 -16.20 -3.70 7.64
CA PRO A 188 -16.63 -4.92 8.35
C PRO A 188 -15.47 -5.80 8.83
N HIS A 189 -14.27 -5.60 8.30
CA HIS A 189 -13.02 -6.29 8.62
C HIS A 189 -11.82 -5.44 8.18
N PRO A 190 -10.56 -5.81 8.52
CA PRO A 190 -9.36 -5.19 7.98
C PRO A 190 -9.38 -5.19 6.45
N GLU A 191 -8.96 -4.07 5.85
CA GLU A 191 -8.97 -3.93 4.39
C GLU A 191 -7.99 -4.91 3.73
N ILE A 192 -8.44 -5.58 2.67
CA ILE A 192 -7.66 -6.58 1.92
C ILE A 192 -7.30 -6.00 0.57
N PHE A 193 -6.01 -5.75 0.38
CA PHE A 193 -5.40 -5.34 -0.87
C PHE A 193 -4.82 -6.56 -1.59
N GLN A 194 -4.82 -6.52 -2.92
CA GLN A 194 -4.18 -7.53 -3.75
C GLN A 194 -3.74 -6.93 -5.07
N GLY A 195 -2.54 -7.24 -5.49
CA GLY A 195 -1.96 -6.78 -6.75
C GLY A 195 -1.71 -7.90 -7.75
N GLY A 196 -1.36 -7.50 -8.95
CA GLY A 196 -0.99 -8.38 -10.05
C GLY A 196 -1.67 -8.01 -11.36
N ASN A 197 -0.95 -8.13 -12.48
CA ASN A 197 -1.42 -7.67 -13.79
C ASN A 197 -2.08 -8.76 -14.64
N SER A 198 -1.83 -10.05 -14.32
CA SER A 198 -2.36 -11.17 -15.09
C SER A 198 -3.88 -11.30 -15.01
N THR A 199 -4.47 -11.98 -15.97
CA THR A 199 -5.92 -12.27 -15.95
C THR A 199 -6.33 -13.01 -14.69
N ALA A 200 -5.53 -13.96 -14.19
CA ALA A 200 -5.77 -14.66 -12.93
C ALA A 200 -5.80 -13.70 -11.74
N ALA A 201 -4.83 -12.76 -11.68
CA ALA A 201 -4.78 -11.74 -10.64
C ALA A 201 -6.03 -10.84 -10.64
N ARG A 202 -6.41 -10.33 -11.81
CA ARG A 202 -7.59 -9.47 -11.97
C ARG A 202 -8.88 -10.21 -11.59
N LYS A 203 -9.00 -11.53 -11.92
CA LYS A 203 -10.13 -12.37 -11.52
C LYS A 203 -10.26 -12.49 -10.01
N VAL A 204 -9.18 -12.80 -9.31
CA VAL A 204 -9.19 -12.92 -7.86
C VAL A 204 -9.51 -11.57 -7.21
N ALA A 205 -8.86 -10.50 -7.64
CA ALA A 205 -9.14 -9.16 -7.12
C ALA A 205 -10.61 -8.77 -7.28
N GLY A 206 -11.17 -8.94 -8.47
CA GLY A 206 -12.59 -8.67 -8.75
C GLY A 206 -13.55 -9.48 -7.88
N ARG A 207 -13.20 -10.72 -7.51
CA ARG A 207 -14.07 -11.62 -6.75
C ARG A 207 -13.99 -11.41 -5.25
N VAL A 208 -12.78 -11.23 -4.69
CA VAL A 208 -12.60 -11.34 -3.24
C VAL A 208 -11.84 -10.20 -2.57
N SER A 209 -11.13 -9.31 -3.29
CA SER A 209 -10.35 -8.25 -2.65
C SER A 209 -11.14 -6.95 -2.49
N ASP A 210 -10.84 -6.13 -1.47
CA ASP A 210 -11.46 -4.81 -1.30
C ASP A 210 -10.76 -3.75 -2.14
N TRP A 211 -9.44 -3.97 -2.37
CA TRP A 211 -8.58 -3.11 -3.16
C TRP A 211 -7.81 -3.91 -4.20
N TYR A 212 -7.73 -3.39 -5.40
CA TYR A 212 -6.82 -3.87 -6.43
C TYR A 212 -5.65 -2.90 -6.58
N PHE A 213 -4.41 -3.38 -6.42
CA PHE A 213 -3.21 -2.61 -6.70
C PHE A 213 -2.68 -2.89 -8.11
N SER A 214 -2.57 -1.85 -8.93
CA SER A 214 -1.84 -1.87 -10.19
C SER A 214 -0.40 -1.43 -9.97
N ASN A 215 0.55 -2.08 -10.68
CA ASN A 215 1.87 -1.49 -10.89
C ASN A 215 1.73 -0.17 -11.67
N GLY A 216 2.81 0.62 -11.72
CA GLY A 216 2.83 1.83 -12.52
C GLY A 216 2.43 1.55 -13.97
N LYS A 217 1.49 2.29 -14.48
CA LYS A 217 0.97 2.22 -15.84
C LYS A 217 0.73 3.62 -16.38
N ASP A 218 0.72 3.77 -17.69
CA ASP A 218 0.14 4.92 -18.34
C ASP A 218 -1.39 4.95 -18.16
N TYR A 219 -2.01 5.99 -18.64
CA TYR A 219 -3.45 6.20 -18.46
C TYR A 219 -4.30 5.09 -19.07
N ASP A 220 -3.95 4.63 -20.27
CA ASP A 220 -4.74 3.64 -21.01
C ASP A 220 -4.60 2.25 -20.38
N GLY A 221 -3.37 1.86 -20.04
CA GLY A 221 -3.11 0.60 -19.36
C GLY A 221 -3.74 0.51 -17.97
N PHE A 222 -3.81 1.64 -17.25
CA PHE A 222 -4.53 1.68 -15.97
C PHE A 222 -6.04 1.58 -16.17
N THR A 223 -6.58 2.29 -17.16
CA THR A 223 -8.01 2.24 -17.50
C THR A 223 -8.44 0.82 -17.84
N GLU A 224 -7.69 0.12 -18.72
CA GLU A 224 -7.96 -1.29 -19.07
C GLU A 224 -8.06 -2.17 -17.82
N GLN A 225 -7.12 -2.04 -16.89
CA GLN A 225 -7.13 -2.86 -15.66
C GLN A 225 -8.31 -2.56 -14.75
N VAL A 226 -8.68 -1.28 -14.61
CA VAL A 226 -9.84 -0.85 -13.83
C VAL A 226 -11.14 -1.41 -14.41
N GLU A 227 -11.29 -1.34 -15.73
CA GLU A 227 -12.49 -1.84 -16.43
C GLU A 227 -12.62 -3.36 -16.32
N ASP A 228 -11.53 -4.10 -16.53
CA ASP A 228 -11.50 -5.56 -16.39
C ASP A 228 -11.91 -5.98 -14.96
N VAL A 229 -11.28 -5.40 -13.94
CA VAL A 229 -11.59 -5.79 -12.56
C VAL A 229 -13.01 -5.40 -12.17
N ARG A 230 -13.53 -4.26 -12.63
CA ARG A 230 -14.93 -3.85 -12.40
C ARG A 230 -15.92 -4.81 -13.06
N ALA A 231 -15.64 -5.24 -14.30
CA ALA A 231 -16.47 -6.20 -14.99
C ALA A 231 -16.55 -7.54 -14.23
N ILE A 232 -15.40 -8.01 -13.73
CA ILE A 232 -15.31 -9.25 -12.95
C ILE A 232 -16.02 -9.10 -11.59
N ALA A 233 -15.93 -7.93 -10.97
CA ALA A 233 -16.56 -7.66 -9.67
C ALA A 233 -18.10 -7.70 -9.72
N ASN A 234 -18.69 -7.51 -10.89
CA ASN A 234 -20.13 -7.68 -11.15
C ASN A 234 -21.02 -7.00 -10.09
N GLY A 235 -20.76 -5.72 -9.83
CA GLY A 235 -21.53 -4.90 -8.87
C GLY A 235 -20.94 -4.88 -7.45
N ARG A 236 -19.97 -5.73 -7.11
CA ARG A 236 -19.23 -5.63 -5.85
C ARG A 236 -18.29 -4.39 -5.90
N THR A 237 -18.20 -3.67 -4.81
CA THR A 237 -17.30 -2.52 -4.71
C THR A 237 -15.85 -3.00 -4.60
N VAL A 238 -15.03 -2.62 -5.57
CA VAL A 238 -13.57 -2.75 -5.53
C VAL A 238 -12.97 -1.36 -5.72
N ARG A 239 -12.03 -1.01 -4.87
CA ARG A 239 -11.25 0.23 -4.97
C ARG A 239 -9.93 -0.03 -5.68
N PHE A 240 -9.37 1.02 -6.29
CA PHE A 240 -8.18 0.90 -7.14
C PHE A 240 -7.03 1.74 -6.60
N GLY A 241 -5.91 1.09 -6.36
CA GLY A 241 -4.64 1.72 -6.05
C GLY A 241 -3.67 1.61 -7.23
N LEU A 242 -2.89 2.65 -7.46
CA LEU A 242 -1.87 2.70 -8.50
C LEU A 242 -0.52 3.01 -7.88
N ASN A 243 0.50 2.20 -8.21
CA ASN A 243 1.87 2.48 -7.83
C ASN A 243 2.43 3.64 -8.67
N GLY A 244 3.14 4.57 -8.02
CA GLY A 244 3.83 5.67 -8.68
C GLY A 244 5.16 5.98 -7.99
N PHE A 245 6.07 6.63 -8.71
CA PHE A 245 7.30 7.17 -8.14
C PHE A 245 7.31 8.68 -8.37
N VAL A 246 7.48 9.44 -7.28
CA VAL A 246 7.38 10.90 -7.30
C VAL A 246 8.77 11.52 -7.35
N ILE A 247 8.97 12.43 -8.32
CA ILE A 247 10.10 13.35 -8.36
C ILE A 247 9.54 14.75 -8.54
N ALA A 248 9.28 15.43 -7.43
CA ALA A 248 8.77 16.80 -7.41
C ALA A 248 9.92 17.79 -7.27
N ARG A 249 10.04 18.73 -8.21
CA ARG A 249 11.09 19.77 -8.21
C ARG A 249 10.48 21.11 -8.64
N GLU A 250 11.24 22.19 -8.49
CA GLU A 250 10.81 23.55 -8.88
C GLU A 250 10.57 23.67 -10.39
N SER A 251 11.28 22.88 -11.19
CA SER A 251 11.10 22.84 -12.64
C SER A 251 11.03 21.40 -13.16
N ALA A 252 10.34 21.23 -14.30
CA ALA A 252 10.28 19.95 -15.00
C ALA A 252 11.69 19.47 -15.43
N ALA A 253 12.56 20.40 -15.83
CA ALA A 253 13.92 20.08 -16.27
C ALA A 253 14.76 19.49 -15.12
N GLU A 254 14.63 20.02 -13.92
CA GLU A 254 15.29 19.45 -12.72
C GLU A 254 14.75 18.07 -12.38
N ALA A 255 13.44 17.88 -12.40
CA ALA A 255 12.82 16.59 -12.12
C ALA A 255 13.26 15.51 -13.13
N GLU A 256 13.31 15.85 -14.41
CA GLU A 256 13.80 14.98 -15.47
C GLU A 256 15.30 14.71 -15.37
N ALA A 257 16.10 15.67 -14.89
CA ALA A 257 17.53 15.47 -14.66
C ALA A 257 17.75 14.41 -13.56
N VAL A 258 16.98 14.46 -12.47
CA VAL A 258 17.02 13.44 -11.41
C VAL A 258 16.64 12.07 -11.96
N LEU A 259 15.57 11.96 -12.76
CA LEU A 259 15.18 10.68 -13.37
C LEU A 259 16.29 10.12 -14.26
N ARG A 260 16.90 10.96 -15.11
CA ARG A 260 18.03 10.54 -15.95
C ARG A 260 19.19 10.04 -15.12
N GLU A 261 19.57 10.75 -14.05
CA GLU A 261 20.64 10.33 -13.15
C GLU A 261 20.35 8.99 -12.48
N ILE A 262 19.12 8.75 -12.02
CA ILE A 262 18.69 7.45 -11.47
C ILE A 262 18.93 6.34 -12.49
N ILE A 263 18.54 6.54 -13.75
CA ILE A 263 18.65 5.53 -14.82
C ILE A 263 20.11 5.34 -15.26
N GLU A 264 20.89 6.42 -15.39
CA GLU A 264 22.30 6.37 -15.78
C GLU A 264 23.15 5.63 -14.74
N LYS A 265 22.85 5.84 -13.45
CA LYS A 265 23.51 5.17 -12.33
C LYS A 265 22.85 3.83 -11.94
N ALA A 266 21.95 3.29 -12.77
CA ALA A 266 21.28 2.03 -12.45
C ALA A 266 22.31 0.90 -12.22
N ASN A 267 22.12 0.12 -11.16
CA ASN A 267 22.89 -1.09 -10.86
C ASN A 267 22.48 -2.20 -11.83
N ARG A 268 23.10 -2.22 -13.01
CA ARG A 268 22.72 -3.11 -14.11
C ARG A 268 22.69 -4.58 -13.73
N PRO A 269 23.69 -5.15 -12.99
CA PRO A 269 23.63 -6.53 -12.57
C PRO A 269 22.41 -6.84 -11.70
N ALA A 270 22.04 -5.96 -10.77
CA ALA A 270 20.88 -6.14 -9.90
C ALA A 270 19.55 -6.03 -10.69
N VAL A 271 19.42 -5.07 -11.60
CA VAL A 271 18.24 -4.93 -12.49
C VAL A 271 18.08 -6.15 -13.40
N GLU A 272 19.16 -6.66 -14.02
CA GLU A 272 19.08 -7.83 -14.87
C GLU A 272 18.82 -9.13 -14.07
N GLY A 273 19.35 -9.23 -12.84
CA GLY A 273 19.00 -10.29 -11.91
C GLY A 273 17.51 -10.32 -11.59
N PHE A 274 16.93 -9.16 -11.28
CA PHE A 274 15.50 -8.99 -11.07
C PHE A 274 14.69 -9.37 -12.32
N ARG A 275 15.08 -8.85 -13.50
CA ARG A 275 14.44 -9.20 -14.78
C ARG A 275 14.41 -10.69 -15.03
N SER A 276 15.53 -11.40 -14.75
CA SER A 276 15.62 -12.84 -14.92
C SER A 276 14.68 -13.61 -14.01
N ALA A 277 14.57 -13.19 -12.73
CA ALA A 277 13.66 -13.82 -11.77
C ALA A 277 12.18 -13.59 -12.15
N VAL A 278 11.85 -12.39 -12.57
CA VAL A 278 10.50 -12.04 -13.05
C VAL A 278 10.13 -12.82 -14.31
N ALA A 279 11.06 -12.95 -15.26
CA ALA A 279 10.85 -13.76 -16.46
C ALA A 279 10.59 -15.24 -16.14
N GLN A 280 11.25 -15.80 -15.14
CA GLN A 280 10.97 -17.16 -14.66
C GLN A 280 9.58 -17.30 -14.05
N ALA A 281 9.15 -16.31 -13.28
CA ALA A 281 7.80 -16.27 -12.70
C ALA A 281 6.71 -16.07 -13.76
N GLY A 282 6.99 -15.26 -14.79
CA GLY A 282 6.05 -14.93 -15.86
C GLY A 282 5.96 -15.94 -17.00
N LYS A 283 6.94 -16.83 -17.17
CA LYS A 283 6.89 -17.91 -18.20
C LYS A 283 5.71 -18.86 -18.02
N SER A 284 5.08 -18.86 -16.87
CA SER A 284 3.91 -19.68 -16.58
C SER A 284 2.58 -18.94 -16.81
N THR A 285 2.58 -17.68 -17.27
CA THR A 285 1.32 -16.99 -17.63
C THR A 285 0.89 -17.36 -19.04
N ALA A 286 -0.27 -17.96 -19.18
CA ALA A 286 -0.80 -18.40 -20.48
C ALA A 286 -1.11 -17.24 -21.46
N ASP A 287 -1.25 -16.01 -20.95
CA ASP A 287 -1.65 -14.82 -21.69
C ASP A 287 -0.56 -13.75 -21.88
N ASN A 288 0.69 -14.02 -21.46
CA ASN A 288 1.78 -13.06 -21.46
C ASN A 288 1.48 -11.71 -20.78
N LYS A 289 0.42 -11.62 -19.97
CA LYS A 289 0.02 -10.43 -19.20
C LYS A 289 0.57 -10.42 -17.78
N GLY A 290 1.65 -11.13 -17.52
CA GLY A 290 2.30 -11.16 -16.21
C GLY A 290 2.74 -9.77 -15.74
N MET A 291 2.96 -9.64 -14.42
CA MET A 291 3.57 -8.45 -13.85
C MET A 291 4.92 -8.21 -14.55
N TRP A 292 5.21 -7.00 -14.98
CA TRP A 292 6.41 -6.58 -15.73
C TRP A 292 6.59 -7.20 -17.13
N ALA A 293 5.58 -7.84 -17.73
CA ALA A 293 5.71 -8.47 -19.05
C ALA A 293 6.08 -7.47 -20.16
N ASP A 294 5.68 -6.22 -20.03
CA ASP A 294 5.89 -5.11 -20.95
C ASP A 294 6.88 -4.04 -20.41
N SER A 295 7.61 -4.33 -19.30
CA SER A 295 8.51 -3.37 -18.69
C SER A 295 9.86 -3.32 -19.40
N GLU A 296 10.32 -2.12 -19.76
CA GLU A 296 11.65 -1.86 -20.28
C GLU A 296 12.69 -1.83 -19.16
N PHE A 297 13.99 -1.78 -19.51
CA PHE A 297 15.06 -1.69 -18.51
C PHE A 297 14.88 -0.52 -17.56
N LYS A 298 14.55 0.67 -18.08
CA LYS A 298 14.35 1.88 -17.28
C LYS A 298 13.22 1.73 -16.27
N ASP A 299 12.14 1.01 -16.64
CA ASP A 299 10.98 0.78 -15.76
C ASP A 299 11.34 -0.16 -14.60
N LEU A 300 12.22 -1.13 -14.85
CA LEU A 300 12.68 -2.11 -13.85
C LEU A 300 13.69 -1.53 -12.84
N VAL A 301 14.23 -0.35 -13.08
CA VAL A 301 15.06 0.36 -12.09
C VAL A 301 14.24 0.71 -10.85
N GLN A 302 12.94 0.91 -11.02
CA GLN A 302 11.95 0.99 -9.93
C GLN A 302 11.02 -0.23 -10.01
N TYR A 303 11.15 -1.16 -9.08
CA TYR A 303 10.57 -2.52 -9.11
C TYR A 303 9.08 -2.64 -9.46
N ASN A 304 8.29 -1.60 -9.28
CA ASN A 304 6.85 -1.61 -9.51
C ASN A 304 6.43 -0.66 -10.64
N ASP A 305 7.32 -0.42 -11.61
CA ASP A 305 7.06 0.41 -12.80
C ASP A 305 6.61 1.85 -12.49
N GLY A 306 6.97 2.37 -11.30
CA GLY A 306 6.45 3.66 -10.83
C GLY A 306 6.77 4.84 -11.74
N PHE A 307 7.86 4.80 -12.52
CA PHE A 307 8.21 5.86 -13.48
C PHE A 307 7.19 5.98 -14.62
N ARG A 308 6.49 4.91 -14.98
CA ARG A 308 5.47 4.91 -16.05
C ARG A 308 4.29 5.83 -15.76
N THR A 309 4.02 6.12 -14.48
CA THR A 309 2.96 7.06 -14.10
C THR A 309 3.30 8.50 -14.37
N GLN A 310 4.56 8.80 -14.65
CA GLN A 310 5.06 10.15 -14.91
C GLN A 310 4.73 11.16 -13.79
N LEU A 311 4.64 10.73 -12.52
CA LEU A 311 4.49 11.64 -11.37
C LEU A 311 5.82 12.38 -11.10
N ILE A 312 6.36 12.98 -12.16
CA ILE A 312 7.69 13.58 -12.25
C ILE A 312 7.54 14.97 -12.88
N GLY A 313 7.95 16.02 -12.18
CA GLY A 313 7.80 17.40 -12.66
C GLY A 313 7.59 18.40 -11.54
N THR A 314 6.91 19.51 -11.87
CA THR A 314 6.50 20.49 -10.85
C THR A 314 5.30 19.99 -10.05
N PRO A 315 5.00 20.60 -8.89
CA PRO A 315 3.80 20.30 -8.11
C PRO A 315 2.51 20.31 -8.94
N GLU A 316 2.35 21.29 -9.83
CA GLU A 316 1.17 21.42 -10.70
C GLU A 316 1.07 20.26 -11.70
N GLN A 317 2.19 19.91 -12.34
CA GLN A 317 2.23 18.81 -13.31
C GLN A 317 1.91 17.46 -12.66
N ILE A 318 2.44 17.23 -11.46
CA ILE A 318 2.15 16.01 -10.68
C ILE A 318 0.67 16.00 -10.29
N ALA A 319 0.14 17.13 -9.83
CA ALA A 319 -1.27 17.25 -9.46
C ALA A 319 -2.21 16.99 -10.66
N ASP A 320 -1.91 17.54 -11.84
CA ASP A 320 -2.68 17.28 -13.06
C ASP A 320 -2.74 15.79 -13.40
N ARG A 321 -1.59 15.11 -13.31
CA ARG A 321 -1.49 13.66 -13.57
C ARG A 321 -2.26 12.84 -12.52
N ALA A 322 -2.15 13.20 -11.25
CA ALA A 322 -2.89 12.54 -10.17
C ALA A 322 -4.42 12.67 -10.37
N ILE A 323 -4.91 13.84 -10.76
CA ILE A 323 -6.32 14.07 -11.08
C ILE A 323 -6.76 13.26 -12.30
N GLU A 324 -5.89 13.13 -13.30
CA GLU A 324 -6.20 12.34 -14.48
C GLU A 324 -6.33 10.85 -14.14
N TYR A 325 -5.47 10.29 -13.27
CA TYR A 325 -5.66 8.92 -12.73
C TYR A 325 -6.94 8.79 -11.90
N LYS A 326 -7.28 9.80 -11.09
CA LYS A 326 -8.55 9.82 -10.36
C LYS A 326 -9.75 9.73 -11.29
N LYS A 327 -9.77 10.49 -12.37
CA LYS A 327 -10.84 10.44 -13.38
C LYS A 327 -10.99 9.06 -14.03
N ARG A 328 -9.90 8.29 -14.10
CA ARG A 328 -9.86 6.91 -14.61
C ARG A 328 -10.19 5.86 -13.56
N GLY A 329 -10.41 6.29 -12.32
CA GLY A 329 -10.90 5.41 -11.25
C GLY A 329 -9.89 5.10 -10.17
N ALA A 330 -8.73 5.75 -10.12
CA ALA A 330 -7.83 5.63 -8.99
C ALA A 330 -8.48 6.21 -7.72
N ASN A 331 -8.45 5.44 -6.65
CA ASN A 331 -8.88 5.84 -5.32
C ASN A 331 -7.68 6.10 -4.40
N LEU A 332 -6.51 5.55 -4.75
CA LEU A 332 -5.28 5.66 -3.97
C LEU A 332 -4.05 5.67 -4.89
N LEU A 333 -3.09 6.54 -4.58
CA LEU A 333 -1.74 6.50 -5.16
C LEU A 333 -0.77 5.98 -4.10
N LEU A 334 -0.06 4.89 -4.42
CA LEU A 334 0.99 4.30 -3.60
C LEU A 334 2.33 4.82 -4.11
N LEU A 335 2.98 5.67 -3.36
CA LEU A 335 4.09 6.49 -3.80
C LEU A 335 5.44 5.98 -3.28
N GLY A 336 6.43 5.93 -4.17
CA GLY A 336 7.83 5.81 -3.85
C GLY A 336 8.54 7.15 -4.00
N PHE A 337 9.63 7.36 -3.26
CA PHE A 337 10.43 8.59 -3.26
C PHE A 337 11.93 8.25 -3.27
N LEU A 338 12.75 9.18 -3.74
CA LEU A 338 14.20 9.02 -3.74
C LEU A 338 14.80 9.34 -2.36
N HIS A 339 14.42 10.47 -1.77
CA HIS A 339 14.84 10.95 -0.46
C HIS A 339 13.62 11.07 0.45
N TYR A 340 13.27 9.99 1.14
CA TYR A 340 11.95 9.85 1.73
C TYR A 340 11.53 10.97 2.68
N LEU A 341 12.38 11.37 3.63
CA LEU A 341 11.98 12.38 4.62
C LEU A 341 11.71 13.73 3.93
N GLU A 342 12.62 14.15 3.06
CA GLU A 342 12.54 15.42 2.35
C GLU A 342 11.42 15.42 1.31
N ASP A 343 11.34 14.35 0.50
CA ASP A 343 10.37 14.28 -0.60
C ASP A 343 8.94 14.08 -0.10
N VAL A 344 8.72 13.33 1.00
CA VAL A 344 7.41 13.17 1.65
C VAL A 344 6.92 14.49 2.25
N GLU A 345 7.81 15.22 2.93
CA GLU A 345 7.49 16.54 3.46
C GLU A 345 7.19 17.54 2.35
N HIS A 346 8.00 17.54 1.27
CA HIS A 346 7.78 18.40 0.11
C HIS A 346 6.46 18.07 -0.59
N PHE A 347 6.14 16.79 -0.77
CA PHE A 347 4.88 16.35 -1.36
C PHE A 347 3.68 16.85 -0.53
N GLY A 348 3.72 16.65 0.78
CA GLY A 348 2.63 17.07 1.67
C GLY A 348 2.42 18.59 1.70
N LYS A 349 3.50 19.36 1.62
CA LYS A 349 3.44 20.83 1.69
C LYS A 349 3.13 21.50 0.34
N ASN A 350 3.64 20.96 -0.77
CA ASN A 350 3.63 21.66 -2.05
C ASN A 350 2.78 20.96 -3.12
N VAL A 351 2.67 19.63 -3.13
CA VAL A 351 1.92 18.88 -4.16
C VAL A 351 0.49 18.58 -3.70
N LEU A 352 0.34 18.04 -2.49
CA LEU A 352 -0.96 17.64 -1.97
C LEU A 352 -1.99 18.78 -1.93
N PRO A 353 -1.65 20.01 -1.49
CA PRO A 353 -2.61 21.13 -1.52
C PRO A 353 -3.13 21.45 -2.92
N VAL A 354 -2.26 21.37 -3.94
CA VAL A 354 -2.64 21.60 -5.35
C VAL A 354 -3.59 20.49 -5.84
N ILE A 355 -3.33 19.24 -5.48
CA ILE A 355 -4.25 18.12 -5.78
C ILE A 355 -5.61 18.38 -5.14
N ARG A 356 -5.65 18.78 -3.86
CA ARG A 356 -6.90 19.06 -3.13
C ARG A 356 -7.69 20.23 -3.74
N GLU A 357 -7.00 21.26 -4.25
CA GLU A 357 -7.64 22.34 -4.98
C GLU A 357 -8.28 21.86 -6.28
N LYS A 358 -7.52 21.13 -7.10
CA LYS A 358 -8.03 20.56 -8.36
C LYS A 358 -9.19 19.56 -8.12
N GLU A 359 -9.19 18.82 -7.04
CA GLU A 359 -10.33 17.97 -6.65
C GLU A 359 -11.59 18.79 -6.37
N ARG A 360 -11.47 19.92 -5.66
CA ARG A 360 -12.61 20.82 -5.43
C ARG A 360 -13.13 21.44 -6.73
N GLU A 361 -12.24 21.82 -7.63
CA GLU A 361 -12.64 22.34 -8.95
C GLU A 361 -13.36 21.28 -9.79
N LEU A 362 -12.84 20.04 -9.79
CA LEU A 362 -13.45 18.91 -10.48
C LEU A 362 -14.85 18.62 -9.95
N ALA A 363 -15.04 18.70 -8.64
CA ALA A 363 -16.36 18.53 -7.99
C ALA A 363 -17.33 19.64 -8.41
N LYS A 364 -16.91 20.92 -8.38
CA LYS A 364 -17.72 22.07 -8.82
C LYS A 364 -18.14 21.95 -10.29
N GLY A 365 -17.20 21.61 -11.17
CA GLY A 365 -17.47 21.48 -12.62
C GLY A 365 -18.47 20.38 -12.98
N LYS A 366 -18.71 19.42 -12.07
CA LYS A 366 -19.70 18.33 -12.26
C LYS A 366 -20.99 18.51 -11.43
N GLY A 367 -21.17 19.64 -10.75
CA GLY A 367 -22.33 19.88 -9.88
C GLY A 367 -22.35 18.95 -8.64
N ILE A 368 -21.22 18.41 -8.25
CA ILE A 368 -21.04 17.52 -7.11
C ILE A 368 -20.90 18.39 -5.84
N PRO A 369 -21.67 18.15 -4.75
CA PRO A 369 -21.45 18.86 -3.49
C PRO A 369 -20.01 18.69 -3.00
N GLU A 370 -19.43 19.73 -2.41
CA GLU A 370 -18.08 19.62 -1.83
C GLU A 370 -18.04 18.48 -0.80
N PRO A 371 -16.98 17.65 -0.79
CA PRO A 371 -16.84 16.61 0.21
C PRO A 371 -16.85 17.26 1.60
N VAL A 372 -17.74 16.79 2.47
CA VAL A 372 -17.84 17.30 3.85
C VAL A 372 -16.50 17.02 4.53
N SER A 373 -15.77 18.11 4.84
CA SER A 373 -14.56 18.01 5.65
C SER A 373 -14.92 17.26 6.94
N SER A 374 -14.21 16.17 7.25
CA SER A 374 -14.41 15.38 8.47
C SER A 374 -14.08 16.15 9.77
N ALA A 375 -13.97 17.48 9.71
CA ALA A 375 -13.55 18.37 10.80
C ALA A 375 -14.70 18.89 11.68
N SER A 376 -15.96 18.42 11.54
CA SER A 376 -17.04 18.85 12.43
C SER A 376 -18.03 17.75 12.76
N ALA A 377 -17.64 16.82 13.65
CA ALA A 377 -18.62 16.09 14.44
C ALA A 377 -18.83 16.86 15.77
N PRO A 378 -20.08 17.23 16.13
CA PRO A 378 -20.32 17.87 17.40
C PRO A 378 -20.03 16.93 18.57
N PRO A 379 -19.60 17.45 19.75
CA PRO A 379 -19.29 16.62 20.91
C PRO A 379 -20.55 15.87 21.38
N ARG A 380 -20.48 14.54 21.41
CA ARG A 380 -21.52 13.71 22.03
C ARG A 380 -21.54 13.99 23.53
N ARG A 381 -22.72 14.32 24.06
CA ARG A 381 -22.97 14.52 25.50
C ARG A 381 -22.57 13.24 26.27
N ALA A 382 -21.82 13.45 27.34
CA ALA A 382 -21.33 12.43 28.24
C ALA A 382 -22.49 11.70 28.95
N GLY A 383 -22.63 10.40 28.64
CA GLY A 383 -23.28 9.45 29.52
C GLY A 383 -22.19 8.70 30.30
N SER A 384 -22.25 8.74 31.60
CA SER A 384 -21.28 8.20 32.55
C SER A 384 -20.98 6.71 32.33
N ARG A 385 -19.80 6.37 31.82
CA ARG A 385 -19.11 5.08 32.04
C ARG A 385 -17.61 5.23 31.80
N ARG A 386 -16.84 4.74 32.74
CA ARG A 386 -15.36 4.60 32.91
C ARG A 386 -14.45 5.00 31.75
N LEU A 387 -13.53 5.89 32.10
CA LEU A 387 -12.46 6.46 31.30
C LEU A 387 -11.61 5.41 30.58
N LEU A 388 -11.76 5.36 29.25
CA LEU A 388 -10.70 5.00 28.31
C LEU A 388 -10.30 6.29 27.61
N PRO A 389 -9.02 6.50 27.24
CA PRO A 389 -8.57 7.78 26.68
C PRO A 389 -9.25 8.08 25.34
N SER A 390 -9.65 9.34 25.18
CA SER A 390 -10.37 9.91 24.05
C SER A 390 -9.72 9.58 22.70
N ARG A 391 -10.52 9.05 21.78
CA ARG A 391 -10.17 8.89 20.36
C ARG A 391 -9.92 10.28 19.75
N PHE A 392 -8.71 10.50 19.21
CA PHE A 392 -8.38 11.69 18.44
C PHE A 392 -8.99 11.60 17.04
N SER A 393 -9.55 12.72 16.55
CA SER A 393 -10.01 12.82 15.17
C SER A 393 -8.81 13.11 14.25
N CYS A 394 -8.62 12.29 13.23
CA CYS A 394 -7.61 12.47 12.23
C CYS A 394 -8.09 13.44 11.14
N GLY A 395 -7.57 14.66 11.16
CA GLY A 395 -7.77 15.64 10.11
C GLY A 395 -6.44 16.34 9.78
N PRO A 396 -6.21 16.79 8.55
CA PRO A 396 -4.98 17.48 8.20
C PRO A 396 -4.92 18.83 8.93
N GLY A 397 -3.87 19.04 9.75
CA GLY A 397 -3.56 20.38 10.26
C GLY A 397 -3.46 20.58 11.78
N ALA A 398 -3.41 19.55 12.63
CA ALA A 398 -3.18 19.74 14.05
C ALA A 398 -1.68 19.79 14.38
N ALA A 399 -1.07 20.99 14.24
CA ALA A 399 0.29 21.23 14.74
C ALA A 399 0.33 21.09 16.27
N ARG A 400 1.12 20.17 16.77
CA ARG A 400 1.42 20.04 18.21
C ARG A 400 2.31 21.19 18.69
N LYS A 401 1.92 21.84 19.77
CA LYS A 401 2.82 22.66 20.58
C LYS A 401 3.88 21.75 21.22
N SER A 402 5.14 22.12 21.04
CA SER A 402 6.30 21.48 21.65
C SER A 402 6.21 21.50 23.16
N LEU A 403 6.23 20.34 23.80
CA LEU A 403 6.51 20.19 25.22
C LEU A 403 8.03 20.02 25.36
N SER A 404 8.67 20.97 26.04
CA SER A 404 10.07 20.89 26.45
C SER A 404 10.27 19.77 27.48
N PRO A 405 11.41 19.06 27.49
CA PRO A 405 11.69 18.02 28.46
C PRO A 405 12.18 18.67 29.77
N GLU A 406 11.40 18.56 30.83
CA GLU A 406 11.93 18.75 32.18
C GLU A 406 12.70 17.48 32.62
N ALA A 407 13.95 17.69 32.95
CA ALA A 407 14.85 16.67 33.49
C ALA A 407 14.44 16.30 34.92
N GLY A 408 13.92 15.11 35.10
CA GLY A 408 13.71 14.47 36.40
C GLY A 408 14.77 13.38 36.65
N ALA A 409 15.68 13.61 37.60
CA ALA A 409 16.71 12.68 38.01
C ALA A 409 16.10 11.46 38.73
N ILE A 410 16.51 10.25 38.34
CA ILE A 410 16.22 9.00 39.05
C ILE A 410 17.33 8.71 40.04
N PRO A 411 17.08 8.46 41.35
CA PRO A 411 18.09 8.01 42.29
C PRO A 411 18.41 6.52 42.06
N ARG A 412 19.70 6.22 42.14
CA ARG A 412 20.21 4.84 42.19
C ARG A 412 19.99 4.25 43.59
N ALA A 413 19.46 3.07 43.62
CA ALA A 413 19.66 2.04 44.63
C ALA A 413 19.67 0.68 43.92
#